data_0ada310bfa26ced4ee36c16d32ce54de
#
_entry.id   0ada310bfa26ced4ee36c16d32ce54de
#
_cell.length_a   1.000
_cell.length_b   1.000
_cell.length_c   1.000
_cell.angle_alpha   90.00
_cell.angle_beta   90.00
_cell.angle_gamma   90.00
#
_symmetry.space_group_name_H-M   'P 1'
#
loop_
_entity.id
_entity.type
_entity.pdbx_description
1 polymer ?
#
loop_
_entity_poly.entity_id
_entity_poly.type
_entity_poly.pdbx_seq_one_letter_code
_entity_poly.pdbx_strand_id
1 'polypeptide(L)'
;MAKFVPLTFLKDTASIVEFCQECGEPIFVTRNGTPEMVIMDGEFFNEYLRYRKEDGRLDIRREFANVPKTITIKDLKNTGEVSALCSQTDEPISIIRNGYGVLVIISIAGYEKRHADLWNAED
;
A
#
# COMPACT_ATOMS: atom_id res chain seq x y z
N MET A 1 1.05 17.17 -4.17
CA MET A 1 -0.42 17.05 -4.32
C MET A 1 -0.82 15.60 -4.30
N ALA A 2 -1.82 15.25 -3.49
CA ALA A 2 -2.27 13.88 -3.41
C ALA A 2 -2.87 13.39 -4.72
N LYS A 3 -2.60 12.13 -5.06
CA LYS A 3 -3.12 11.51 -6.26
C LYS A 3 -4.24 10.53 -5.91
N PHE A 4 -5.26 10.50 -6.75
CA PHE A 4 -6.43 9.66 -6.55
C PHE A 4 -6.75 8.89 -7.83
N VAL A 5 -7.13 7.63 -7.67
CA VAL A 5 -7.63 6.81 -8.78
C VAL A 5 -8.88 6.06 -8.31
N PRO A 6 -9.83 5.82 -9.22
CA PRO A 6 -11.01 5.02 -8.84
C PRO A 6 -10.64 3.56 -8.66
N LEU A 7 -11.42 2.84 -7.85
CA LEU A 7 -11.21 1.42 -7.58
C LEU A 7 -11.13 0.60 -8.87
N THR A 8 -11.94 0.95 -9.87
CA THR A 8 -11.97 0.26 -11.15
C THR A 8 -10.64 0.32 -11.89
N PHE A 9 -9.79 1.31 -11.60
CA PHE A 9 -8.48 1.44 -12.24
C PHE A 9 -7.56 0.26 -11.90
N LEU A 10 -7.79 -0.40 -10.75
CA LEU A 10 -7.00 -1.56 -10.34
C LEU A 10 -7.14 -2.74 -11.31
N LYS A 11 -8.19 -2.75 -12.12
CA LYS A 11 -8.40 -3.80 -13.12
C LYS A 11 -7.41 -3.71 -14.28
N ASP A 12 -6.86 -2.52 -14.51
CA ASP A 12 -5.83 -2.32 -15.52
C ASP A 12 -4.46 -2.47 -14.84
N THR A 13 -4.07 -3.73 -14.63
CA THR A 13 -2.90 -4.04 -13.81
C THR A 13 -1.58 -3.51 -14.38
N ALA A 14 -1.44 -3.48 -15.70
CA ALA A 14 -0.24 -2.91 -16.31
C ALA A 14 -0.15 -1.40 -16.06
N SER A 15 -1.26 -0.70 -16.24
CA SER A 15 -1.29 0.75 -16.04
C SER A 15 -1.10 1.14 -14.59
N ILE A 16 -1.69 0.40 -13.63
CA ILE A 16 -1.54 0.76 -12.22
C ILE A 16 -0.09 0.57 -11.74
N VAL A 17 0.60 -0.47 -12.19
CA VAL A 17 2.00 -0.68 -11.84
C VAL A 17 2.85 0.49 -12.36
N GLU A 18 2.69 0.81 -13.63
CA GLU A 18 3.44 1.91 -14.26
C GLU A 18 3.14 3.24 -13.59
N PHE A 19 1.88 3.51 -13.30
CA PHE A 19 1.45 4.75 -12.66
C PHE A 19 2.08 4.90 -11.28
N CYS A 20 2.08 3.84 -10.47
CA CYS A 20 2.69 3.87 -9.14
C CYS A 20 4.20 4.09 -9.21
N GLN A 21 4.87 3.44 -10.15
CA GLN A 21 6.32 3.58 -10.32
C GLN A 21 6.70 5.00 -10.74
N GLU A 22 5.92 5.58 -11.64
CA GLU A 22 6.18 6.95 -12.11
C GLU A 22 5.89 8.00 -11.05
N CYS A 23 4.83 7.81 -10.27
CA CYS A 23 4.46 8.76 -9.23
C CYS A 23 5.45 8.81 -8.08
N GLY A 24 5.96 7.65 -7.65
CA GLY A 24 6.88 7.57 -6.52
C GLY A 24 6.28 8.06 -5.21
N GLU A 25 4.94 8.09 -5.09
CA GLU A 25 4.27 8.52 -3.86
C GLU A 25 2.97 7.72 -3.70
N PRO A 26 2.38 7.71 -2.48
CA PRO A 26 1.13 6.99 -2.24
C PRO A 26 0.00 7.53 -3.10
N ILE A 27 -0.83 6.62 -3.61
CA ILE A 27 -1.98 6.93 -4.44
C ILE A 27 -3.23 6.45 -3.73
N PHE A 28 -4.20 7.33 -3.56
CA PHE A 28 -5.44 6.99 -2.89
C PHE A 28 -6.42 6.35 -3.87
N VAL A 29 -6.96 5.19 -3.49
CA VAL A 29 -7.94 4.46 -4.28
C VAL A 29 -9.32 4.79 -3.74
N THR A 30 -10.21 5.30 -4.60
CA THR A 30 -11.51 5.77 -4.16
C THR A 30 -12.63 4.86 -4.66
N ARG A 31 -13.68 4.76 -3.85
CA ARG A 31 -14.95 4.16 -4.25
C ARG A 31 -16.03 5.22 -4.07
N ASN A 32 -16.74 5.53 -5.16
CA ASN A 32 -17.75 6.57 -5.14
C ASN A 32 -17.21 7.90 -4.58
N GLY A 33 -15.97 8.22 -4.95
CA GLY A 33 -15.33 9.47 -4.55
C GLY A 33 -14.74 9.48 -3.15
N THR A 34 -14.91 8.40 -2.36
CA THR A 34 -14.38 8.32 -1.00
C THR A 34 -13.12 7.45 -0.97
N PRO A 35 -12.01 7.95 -0.40
CA PRO A 35 -10.81 7.11 -0.26
C PRO A 35 -11.08 5.87 0.57
N GLU A 36 -10.65 4.72 0.08
CA GLU A 36 -10.87 3.43 0.74
C GLU A 36 -9.56 2.72 1.02
N MET A 37 -8.61 2.83 0.10
CA MET A 37 -7.30 2.17 0.19
C MET A 37 -6.22 3.10 -0.31
N VAL A 38 -4.97 2.73 -0.02
CA VAL A 38 -3.79 3.42 -0.55
C VAL A 38 -2.92 2.38 -1.24
N ILE A 39 -2.48 2.68 -2.44
CA ILE A 39 -1.58 1.81 -3.19
C ILE A 39 -0.29 2.58 -3.50
N MET A 40 0.84 1.88 -3.46
CA MET A 40 2.13 2.51 -3.68
C MET A 40 3.13 1.55 -4.28
N ASP A 41 4.17 2.12 -4.90
CA ASP A 41 5.28 1.36 -5.43
C ASP A 41 5.99 0.60 -4.30
N GLY A 42 6.39 -0.65 -4.57
CA GLY A 42 7.06 -1.47 -3.58
C GLY A 42 8.38 -0.90 -3.11
N GLU A 43 9.14 -0.26 -3.99
CA GLU A 43 10.39 0.37 -3.60
C GLU A 43 10.16 1.57 -2.69
N PHE A 44 9.16 2.37 -2.99
CA PHE A 44 8.78 3.49 -2.13
C PHE A 44 8.43 3.00 -0.72
N PHE A 45 7.67 1.93 -0.63
CA PHE A 45 7.29 1.36 0.67
C PHE A 45 8.50 0.85 1.43
N ASN A 46 9.44 0.21 0.74
CA ASN A 46 10.68 -0.28 1.36
C ASN A 46 11.54 0.87 1.90
N GLU A 47 11.63 1.96 1.17
CA GLU A 47 12.36 3.15 1.62
C GLU A 47 11.70 3.77 2.85
N TYR A 48 10.38 3.85 2.84
CA TYR A 48 9.60 4.35 3.98
C TYR A 48 9.90 3.53 5.24
N LEU A 49 9.93 2.21 5.11
CA LEU A 49 10.23 1.32 6.23
C LEU A 49 11.68 1.45 6.69
N ARG A 50 12.60 1.61 5.76
CA ARG A 50 14.02 1.80 6.10
C ARG A 50 14.22 3.07 6.89
N TYR A 51 13.58 4.15 6.48
CA TYR A 51 13.62 5.42 7.18
C TYR A 51 13.16 5.26 8.62
N ARG A 52 12.04 4.58 8.83
CA ARG A 52 11.51 4.35 10.18
C ARG A 52 12.44 3.49 11.04
N LYS A 53 13.14 2.54 10.42
CA LYS A 53 14.11 1.70 11.12
C LYS A 53 15.32 2.49 11.57
N GLU A 54 15.85 3.34 10.72
CA GLU A 54 17.02 4.16 11.05
C GLU A 54 16.74 5.12 12.21
N ASP A 55 15.51 5.54 12.32
CA ASP A 55 15.05 6.40 13.39
C ASP A 55 14.83 5.65 14.71
N GLY A 56 15.02 4.34 14.73
CA GLY A 56 14.87 3.53 15.92
C GLY A 56 13.44 3.36 16.42
N ARG A 57 12.47 3.75 15.62
CA ARG A 57 11.08 3.81 16.04
C ARG A 57 10.28 2.58 15.65
N LEU A 58 10.85 1.72 14.82
CA LEU A 58 10.13 0.58 14.35
C LEU A 58 11.04 -0.61 14.21
N ASP A 59 10.64 -1.72 14.79
CA ASP A 59 11.29 -2.98 14.51
C ASP A 59 10.65 -3.57 13.26
N ILE A 60 11.29 -3.34 12.13
CA ILE A 60 10.80 -3.80 10.83
C ILE A 60 10.62 -5.31 10.81
N ARG A 61 11.49 -6.03 11.53
CA ARG A 61 11.38 -7.49 11.61
C ARG A 61 10.09 -7.90 12.31
N ARG A 62 9.69 -7.17 13.34
CA ARG A 62 8.45 -7.42 14.04
C ARG A 62 7.24 -7.07 13.18
N GLU A 63 7.30 -5.93 12.49
CA GLU A 63 6.20 -5.54 11.64
C GLU A 63 6.06 -6.49 10.45
N PHE A 64 7.17 -6.94 9.88
CA PHE A 64 7.11 -7.86 8.75
C PHE A 64 7.00 -9.32 9.12
N ALA A 65 7.39 -9.71 10.30
CA ALA A 65 7.22 -11.11 10.73
C ALA A 65 5.75 -11.50 10.84
N ASN A 66 4.89 -10.51 11.00
CA ASN A 66 3.44 -10.71 11.05
C ASN A 66 2.72 -10.28 9.79
N VAL A 67 3.43 -10.00 8.75
CA VAL A 67 2.87 -9.58 7.53
C VAL A 67 2.59 -10.69 6.68
N PRO A 68 1.81 -10.85 6.55
CA PRO A 68 1.30 -11.02 5.85
C PRO A 68 0.66 -11.56 4.74
N LYS A 69 -0.15 -10.91 4.26
CA LYS A 69 -0.84 -11.37 3.10
C LYS A 69 -0.14 -10.86 1.88
N THR A 70 0.06 -11.79 0.98
CA THR A 70 0.63 -11.52 -0.32
C THR A 70 -0.42 -11.92 -1.33
N ILE A 71 -0.70 -11.03 -2.28
CA ILE A 71 -1.59 -11.36 -3.39
C ILE A 71 -0.82 -11.18 -4.70
N THR A 72 -1.34 -11.78 -5.77
CA THR A 72 -0.71 -11.62 -7.08
C THR A 72 -1.31 -10.42 -7.81
N ILE A 73 -0.59 -9.95 -8.84
CA ILE A 73 -1.08 -8.83 -9.64
C ILE A 73 -2.45 -9.15 -10.28
N LYS A 74 -2.70 -10.42 -10.58
CA LYS A 74 -4.00 -10.84 -11.14
C LYS A 74 -5.13 -10.67 -10.14
N ASP A 75 -4.85 -10.84 -8.86
CA ASP A 75 -5.86 -10.70 -7.81
C ASP A 75 -6.39 -9.28 -7.70
N LEU A 76 -5.62 -8.30 -8.13
CA LEU A 76 -6.07 -6.90 -8.12
C LEU A 76 -7.32 -6.68 -8.95
N LYS A 77 -7.53 -7.52 -9.97
CA LYS A 77 -8.72 -7.39 -10.83
C LYS A 77 -10.01 -7.67 -10.07
N ASN A 78 -9.91 -8.43 -9.00
CA ASN A 78 -11.05 -8.73 -8.15
C ASN A 78 -11.17 -7.67 -7.06
N THR A 79 -11.62 -6.50 -7.45
CA THR A 79 -11.59 -5.31 -6.60
C THR A 79 -12.42 -5.46 -5.32
N GLY A 80 -13.53 -6.21 -5.38
CA GLY A 80 -14.34 -6.47 -4.18
C GLY A 80 -13.61 -7.28 -3.14
N GLU A 81 -12.87 -8.31 -3.55
CA GLU A 81 -12.10 -9.13 -2.63
C GLU A 81 -10.91 -8.36 -2.06
N VAL A 82 -10.25 -7.55 -2.89
CA VAL A 82 -9.12 -6.72 -2.45
C VAL A 82 -9.58 -5.73 -1.39
N SER A 83 -10.70 -5.07 -1.63
CA SER A 83 -11.30 -4.13 -0.69
C SER A 83 -11.62 -4.80 0.64
N ALA A 84 -12.25 -5.97 0.60
CA ALA A 84 -12.60 -6.72 1.80
C ALA A 84 -11.34 -7.15 2.56
N LEU A 85 -10.32 -7.61 1.86
CA LEU A 85 -9.08 -8.04 2.47
C LEU A 85 -8.37 -6.88 3.18
N CYS A 86 -8.30 -5.72 2.54
CA CYS A 86 -7.70 -4.53 3.14
C CYS A 86 -8.41 -4.12 4.41
N SER A 87 -9.75 -4.10 4.39
CA SER A 87 -10.53 -3.67 5.57
C SER A 87 -10.46 -4.67 6.72
N GLN A 88 -10.18 -5.93 6.45
CA GLN A 88 -10.07 -6.95 7.49
C GLN A 88 -8.76 -6.87 8.26
N THR A 89 -7.68 -6.44 7.63
CA THR A 89 -6.38 -6.54 8.26
C THR A 89 -5.80 -5.21 8.72
N ASP A 90 -6.08 -4.13 8.03
CA ASP A 90 -5.44 -2.80 8.21
C ASP A 90 -3.91 -2.87 8.15
N GLU A 91 -3.37 -3.96 7.61
CA GLU A 91 -1.94 -4.17 7.43
C GLU A 91 -1.57 -4.08 5.95
N PRO A 92 -0.29 -3.77 5.63
CA PRO A 92 0.14 -3.75 4.24
C PRO A 92 0.01 -5.11 3.58
N ILE A 93 -0.46 -5.12 2.35
CA ILE A 93 -0.56 -6.32 1.54
C ILE A 93 0.41 -6.16 0.37
N SER A 94 1.34 -7.10 0.23
CA SER A 94 2.29 -7.08 -0.87
C SER A 94 1.67 -7.67 -2.12
N ILE A 95 1.85 -6.98 -3.24
CA ILE A 95 1.33 -7.43 -4.53
C ILE A 95 2.51 -7.91 -5.38
N ILE A 96 2.46 -9.17 -5.78
CA ILE A 96 3.56 -9.85 -6.44
C ILE A 96 3.31 -10.04 -7.93
N ARG A 97 4.34 -9.74 -8.72
CA ARG A 97 4.37 -10.05 -10.15
C ARG A 97 5.68 -10.76 -10.45
N ASN A 98 5.59 -11.96 -11.06
CA ASN A 98 6.77 -12.76 -11.41
C ASN A 98 7.70 -13.01 -10.22
N GLY A 99 7.12 -13.26 -9.05
CA GLY A 99 7.88 -13.55 -7.84
C GLY A 99 8.44 -12.33 -7.10
N TYR A 100 8.20 -11.11 -7.59
CA TYR A 100 8.72 -9.89 -6.97
C TYR A 100 7.58 -9.02 -6.47
N GLY A 101 7.77 -8.43 -5.28
CA GLY A 101 6.82 -7.46 -4.74
C GLY A 101 6.92 -6.14 -5.50
N VAL A 102 5.95 -5.87 -6.36
CA VAL A 102 5.96 -4.67 -7.20
C VAL A 102 5.15 -3.52 -6.61
N LEU A 103 4.11 -3.82 -5.85
CA LEU A 103 3.23 -2.82 -5.25
C LEU A 103 2.89 -3.23 -3.82
N VAL A 104 2.42 -2.25 -3.05
CA VAL A 104 1.85 -2.49 -1.72
C VAL A 104 0.51 -1.77 -1.66
N ILE A 105 -0.50 -2.44 -1.11
CA ILE A 105 -1.82 -1.84 -0.91
C ILE A 105 -2.21 -1.99 0.56
N ILE A 106 -2.88 -0.99 1.11
CA ILE A 106 -3.27 -0.97 2.52
C ILE A 106 -4.57 -0.20 2.66
N SER A 107 -5.36 -0.52 3.69
CA SER A 107 -6.58 0.24 3.99
C SER A 107 -6.23 1.68 4.35
N ILE A 108 -7.19 2.59 4.16
CA ILE A 108 -6.98 3.99 4.54
C ILE A 108 -6.71 4.10 6.05
N ALA A 109 -7.40 3.31 6.86
CA ALA A 109 -7.20 3.31 8.30
C ALA A 109 -5.79 2.87 8.69
N GLY A 110 -5.29 1.79 8.06
CA GLY A 110 -3.94 1.31 8.29
C GLY A 110 -2.87 2.31 7.85
N TYR A 111 -3.11 2.96 6.71
CA TYR A 111 -2.20 3.98 6.20
C TYR A 111 -2.12 5.19 7.13
N GLU A 112 -3.28 5.69 7.54
CA GLU A 112 -3.34 6.85 8.43
C GLU A 112 -2.66 6.59 9.76
N LYS A 113 -2.85 5.40 10.31
CA LYS A 113 -2.21 5.01 11.55
C LYS A 113 -0.68 5.05 11.43
N ARG A 114 -0.15 4.46 10.35
CA ARG A 114 1.31 4.43 10.12
C ARG A 114 1.87 5.80 9.81
N HIS A 115 1.13 6.57 9.04
CA HIS A 115 1.53 7.92 8.67
C HIS A 115 1.53 8.84 9.90
N ALA A 116 0.52 8.74 10.75
CA ALA A 116 0.45 9.50 11.99
C ALA A 116 1.62 9.15 12.92
N ASP A 117 1.94 7.86 13.05
CA ASP A 117 3.08 7.41 13.86
C ASP A 117 4.39 8.02 13.36
N LEU A 118 4.57 8.06 12.03
CA LEU A 118 5.76 8.64 11.42
C LEU A 118 5.84 10.15 11.67
N TRP A 119 4.76 10.87 11.43
CA TRP A 119 4.72 12.32 11.59
C TRP A 119 4.84 12.74 13.05
N ASN A 120 4.12 12.07 13.94
CA ASN A 120 4.20 12.36 15.37
C ASN A 120 5.59 12.10 15.92
N ALA A 121 6.31 11.21 15.28
CA ALA A 121 7.65 10.86 15.72
C ALA A 121 8.70 11.89 15.30
N GLU A 122 8.40 12.75 14.36
CA GLU A 122 9.30 13.82 13.92
C GLU A 122 9.21 15.08 14.80
N ASP A 123 8.14 15.19 15.53
CA ASP A 123 7.95 16.29 16.46
C ASP A 123 8.64 15.99 17.80
#